data_b2ab60b81451d02ab46014f19835daae
#
_entry.id   b2ab60b81451d02ab46014f19835daae
#
_cell.length_a   1.000
_cell.length_b   1.000
_cell.length_c   1.000
_cell.angle_alpha   90.00
_cell.angle_beta   90.00
_cell.angle_gamma   90.00
#
_symmetry.space_group_name_H-M   'P 1'
#
loop_
_entity.id
_entity.type
_entity.pdbx_description
1 polymer ?
#
loop_
_entity_poly.entity_id
_entity_poly.type
_entity_poly.pdbx_seq_one_letter_code
_entity_poly.pdbx_strand_id
1 'polypeptide(L)'
;LAADVPGTAGASSVAITEAQASGSFLKKRTKKLLFVDATPIDQRARQREKVFASFFKKKSLLPGIALTAFLAAAATALRLLPGLGHFSPLIIAIILGVLFHNLIGSPAAAMPGIGFTLRSLLRAGVVLLGLQLTLQNLVAVGAAGLGVIAATLCITFVATKLLGRALGVEHRLAELIAAGTAVCGASAIIATNTVTEGSDEDVAYAVASVTIFGTAAMFLYPLLPAVLHLSPRDFGLWAGASIHEVAQVVAASFQAGQQAGAFGTVAKLARVAMLAPLVLLLALRPRPATQGDRKKMQFPWFVLGFVALILVNSFVDIPQPARDVLKPATAWLLTMALAAMGLCTDLRRLRARGLRPLALAASAWAIVALTSLALVKAFT
;
A
#
# COMPACT_ATOMS: atom_id res chain seq x y z
N LEU A 1 -21.06 20.61 83.06
CA LEU A 1 -20.79 19.35 83.79
C LEU A 1 -20.90 18.16 82.80
N ALA A 2 -19.77 17.68 82.43
CA ALA A 2 -19.24 16.31 82.53
C ALA A 2 -20.12 15.25 81.87
N ALA A 3 -19.68 14.32 81.10
CA ALA A 3 -18.52 13.48 81.19
C ALA A 3 -18.26 12.77 79.86
N ASP A 4 -17.02 12.60 79.56
CA ASP A 4 -16.44 11.68 78.57
C ASP A 4 -16.89 10.21 78.77
N VAL A 5 -17.12 9.50 77.64
CA VAL A 5 -16.89 8.07 77.55
C VAL A 5 -16.21 7.73 76.23
N PRO A 6 -15.05 7.11 76.22
CA PRO A 6 -14.29 6.82 75.01
C PRO A 6 -14.60 5.43 74.47
N GLY A 7 -14.47 5.31 73.14
CA GLY A 7 -13.94 4.11 72.53
C GLY A 7 -14.87 3.03 72.05
N THR A 8 -15.12 2.98 70.74
CA THR A 8 -15.26 1.71 69.96
C THR A 8 -14.95 1.97 68.48
N ALA A 9 -13.70 2.34 68.18
CA ALA A 9 -13.27 2.56 66.78
C ALA A 9 -12.18 1.54 66.33
N GLY A 10 -12.01 0.42 67.05
CA GLY A 10 -10.92 -0.54 66.76
C GLY A 10 -11.33 -1.88 66.17
N ALA A 11 -12.59 -2.23 66.17
CA ALA A 11 -13.04 -3.60 65.78
C ALA A 11 -13.53 -3.73 64.33
N SER A 12 -13.91 -2.64 63.70
CA SER A 12 -14.46 -2.69 62.32
C SER A 12 -13.41 -2.64 61.21
N SER A 13 -12.22 -2.11 61.43
CA SER A 13 -11.17 -2.03 60.42
C SER A 13 -10.42 -3.35 60.21
N VAL A 14 -10.26 -4.18 61.23
CA VAL A 14 -9.59 -5.48 61.11
C VAL A 14 -10.45 -6.49 60.41
N ALA A 15 -11.77 -6.49 60.63
CA ALA A 15 -12.69 -7.39 59.97
C ALA A 15 -12.87 -7.13 58.46
N ILE A 16 -12.76 -5.85 58.03
CA ILE A 16 -12.83 -5.47 56.62
C ILE A 16 -11.53 -5.86 55.87
N THR A 17 -10.38 -5.79 56.54
CA THR A 17 -9.09 -6.18 55.94
C THR A 17 -8.96 -7.68 55.75
N GLU A 18 -9.47 -8.48 56.71
CA GLU A 18 -9.48 -9.95 56.58
C GLU A 18 -10.49 -10.43 55.51
N ALA A 19 -11.65 -9.79 55.38
CA ALA A 19 -12.62 -10.12 54.33
C ALA A 19 -12.09 -9.77 52.92
N GLN A 20 -11.35 -8.67 52.78
CA GLN A 20 -10.70 -8.32 51.50
C GLN A 20 -9.53 -9.24 51.16
N ALA A 21 -8.73 -9.67 52.14
CA ALA A 21 -7.65 -10.63 51.94
C ALA A 21 -8.18 -12.02 51.54
N SER A 22 -9.26 -12.49 52.17
CA SER A 22 -9.93 -13.74 51.84
C SER A 22 -10.55 -13.72 50.46
N GLY A 23 -11.18 -12.60 50.04
CA GLY A 23 -11.76 -12.45 48.70
C GLY A 23 -10.73 -12.46 47.59
N SER A 24 -9.53 -11.85 47.83
CA SER A 24 -8.43 -11.85 46.85
C SER A 24 -7.76 -13.21 46.72
N PHE A 25 -7.68 -13.97 47.78
CA PHE A 25 -7.12 -15.34 47.81
C PHE A 25 -8.02 -16.33 47.10
N LEU A 26 -9.34 -16.24 47.29
CA LEU A 26 -10.33 -17.03 46.57
C LEU A 26 -10.33 -16.71 45.07
N LYS A 27 -10.23 -15.43 44.70
CA LYS A 27 -10.14 -15.00 43.26
C LYS A 27 -8.87 -15.48 42.57
N LYS A 28 -7.75 -15.59 43.29
CA LYS A 28 -6.50 -16.18 42.77
C LYS A 28 -6.58 -17.70 42.64
N ARG A 29 -7.25 -18.38 43.55
CA ARG A 29 -7.44 -19.85 43.52
C ARG A 29 -8.41 -20.27 42.42
N THR A 30 -9.48 -19.50 42.20
CA THR A 30 -10.43 -19.74 41.09
C THR A 30 -9.80 -19.52 39.73
N LYS A 31 -8.89 -18.48 39.57
CA LYS A 31 -8.12 -18.33 38.36
C LYS A 31 -7.09 -19.43 38.11
N LYS A 32 -6.53 -20.05 39.18
CA LYS A 32 -5.56 -21.16 39.05
C LYS A 32 -6.26 -22.50 38.77
N LEU A 33 -7.50 -22.70 39.24
CA LEU A 33 -8.31 -23.87 38.94
C LEU A 33 -8.91 -23.84 37.53
N LEU A 34 -9.05 -22.66 36.90
CA LEU A 34 -9.49 -22.52 35.50
C LEU A 34 -8.32 -22.74 34.47
N PHE A 35 -7.08 -23.01 34.95
CA PHE A 35 -5.92 -23.30 34.12
C PHE A 35 -5.48 -24.78 34.19
N VAL A 36 -6.28 -25.65 34.81
CA VAL A 36 -5.98 -27.08 34.85
C VAL A 36 -6.86 -27.77 33.81
N ASP A 37 -6.19 -28.31 32.80
CA ASP A 37 -6.63 -29.23 31.75
C ASP A 37 -7.79 -28.75 30.86
N ALA A 38 -7.41 -28.10 29.76
CA ALA A 38 -8.22 -28.07 28.55
C ALA A 38 -8.32 -29.54 28.04
N THR A 39 -9.44 -30.19 28.30
CA THR A 39 -9.72 -31.53 27.79
C THR A 39 -9.61 -31.56 26.26
N PRO A 40 -9.32 -32.70 25.63
CA PRO A 40 -9.25 -32.84 24.18
C PRO A 40 -10.51 -32.31 23.45
N ILE A 41 -11.64 -32.26 24.15
CA ILE A 41 -12.94 -31.74 23.69
C ILE A 41 -12.86 -30.21 23.53
N ASP A 42 -12.25 -29.49 24.49
CA ASP A 42 -12.14 -28.02 24.45
C ASP A 42 -11.14 -27.54 23.36
N GLN A 43 -10.07 -28.30 23.13
CA GLN A 43 -9.16 -28.04 22.01
C GLN A 43 -9.81 -28.24 20.64
N ARG A 44 -10.66 -29.27 20.50
CA ARG A 44 -11.45 -29.51 19.29
C ARG A 44 -12.53 -28.43 19.08
N ALA A 45 -13.17 -27.96 20.16
CA ALA A 45 -14.12 -26.85 20.09
C ALA A 45 -13.42 -25.54 19.64
N ARG A 46 -12.29 -25.18 20.25
CA ARG A 46 -11.50 -24.01 19.86
C ARG A 46 -10.93 -24.14 18.44
N GLN A 47 -10.60 -25.33 18.00
CA GLN A 47 -10.14 -25.58 16.62
C GLN A 47 -11.31 -25.46 15.63
N ARG A 48 -12.50 -25.93 15.98
CA ARG A 48 -13.73 -25.72 15.20
C ARG A 48 -14.13 -24.24 15.14
N GLU A 49 -14.04 -23.50 16.24
CA GLU A 49 -14.25 -22.04 16.25
C GLU A 49 -13.25 -21.31 15.37
N LYS A 50 -11.97 -21.68 15.41
CA LYS A 50 -10.95 -21.09 14.51
C LYS A 50 -11.21 -21.42 13.04
N VAL A 51 -11.62 -22.64 12.73
CA VAL A 51 -11.99 -23.06 11.37
C VAL A 51 -13.27 -22.34 10.93
N PHE A 52 -14.26 -22.24 11.81
CA PHE A 52 -15.53 -21.55 11.57
C PHE A 52 -15.31 -20.03 11.39
N ALA A 53 -14.52 -19.40 12.26
CA ALA A 53 -14.12 -18.00 12.13
C ALA A 53 -13.30 -17.75 10.85
N SER A 54 -12.42 -18.69 10.47
CA SER A 54 -11.69 -18.65 9.20
C SER A 54 -12.63 -18.77 8.00
N PHE A 55 -13.66 -19.62 8.09
CA PHE A 55 -14.68 -19.78 7.04
C PHE A 55 -15.58 -18.53 6.91
N PHE A 56 -15.99 -17.93 8.04
CA PHE A 56 -16.72 -16.66 8.04
C PHE A 56 -15.86 -15.49 7.54
N LYS A 57 -14.59 -15.45 7.89
CA LYS A 57 -13.64 -14.47 7.37
C LYS A 57 -13.47 -14.62 5.84
N LYS A 58 -13.47 -15.84 5.31
CA LYS A 58 -13.50 -16.11 3.87
C LYS A 58 -14.80 -15.63 3.21
N LYS A 59 -15.96 -15.84 3.84
CA LYS A 59 -17.25 -15.32 3.34
C LYS A 59 -17.28 -13.80 3.28
N SER A 60 -16.64 -13.10 4.20
CA SER A 60 -16.56 -11.63 4.19
C SER A 60 -15.67 -11.05 3.07
N LEU A 61 -14.82 -11.85 2.44
CA LEU A 61 -13.99 -11.40 1.32
C LEU A 61 -14.71 -11.48 -0.04
N LEU A 62 -15.65 -12.42 -0.19
CA LEU A 62 -16.33 -12.70 -1.46
C LEU A 62 -17.03 -11.48 -2.06
N PRO A 63 -17.82 -10.67 -1.35
CA PRO A 63 -18.53 -9.54 -1.95
C PRO A 63 -17.57 -8.52 -2.57
N GLY A 64 -16.44 -8.23 -1.92
CA GLY A 64 -15.45 -7.28 -2.43
C GLY A 64 -14.65 -7.84 -3.60
N ILE A 65 -14.25 -9.12 -3.56
CA ILE A 65 -13.58 -9.78 -4.68
C ILE A 65 -14.53 -9.85 -5.89
N ALA A 66 -15.79 -10.21 -5.67
CA ALA A 66 -16.80 -10.27 -6.74
C ALA A 66 -17.04 -8.89 -7.37
N LEU A 67 -17.13 -7.83 -6.55
CA LEU A 67 -17.29 -6.47 -7.04
C LEU A 67 -16.09 -6.02 -7.89
N THR A 68 -14.86 -6.27 -7.42
CA THR A 68 -13.65 -5.92 -8.18
C THR A 68 -13.51 -6.75 -9.46
N ALA A 69 -13.89 -8.03 -9.44
CA ALA A 69 -13.93 -8.88 -10.62
C ALA A 69 -15.00 -8.41 -11.62
N PHE A 70 -16.18 -8.01 -11.13
CA PHE A 70 -17.24 -7.46 -11.98
C PHE A 70 -16.78 -6.17 -12.67
N LEU A 71 -16.16 -5.24 -11.94
CA LEU A 71 -15.63 -4.00 -12.53
C LEU A 71 -14.49 -4.29 -13.51
N ALA A 72 -13.65 -5.28 -13.26
CA ALA A 72 -12.61 -5.71 -14.19
C ALA A 72 -13.20 -6.32 -15.46
N ALA A 73 -14.26 -7.13 -15.35
CA ALA A 73 -15.01 -7.67 -16.49
C ALA A 73 -15.67 -6.56 -17.31
N ALA A 74 -16.33 -5.62 -16.64
CA ALA A 74 -16.94 -4.44 -17.26
C ALA A 74 -15.89 -3.59 -18.00
N ALA A 75 -14.72 -3.36 -17.39
CA ALA A 75 -13.61 -2.63 -18.03
C ALA A 75 -13.10 -3.33 -19.29
N THR A 76 -13.01 -4.67 -19.25
CA THR A 76 -12.59 -5.48 -20.40
C THR A 76 -13.65 -5.46 -21.52
N ALA A 77 -14.93 -5.52 -21.15
CA ALA A 77 -16.04 -5.44 -22.10
C ALA A 77 -16.16 -4.03 -22.73
N LEU A 78 -16.03 -2.97 -21.92
CA LEU A 78 -16.07 -1.58 -22.42
C LEU A 78 -14.97 -1.28 -23.45
N ARG A 79 -13.81 -1.95 -23.34
CA ARG A 79 -12.74 -1.82 -24.34
C ARG A 79 -13.17 -2.28 -25.75
N LEU A 80 -14.18 -3.13 -25.87
CA LEU A 80 -14.69 -3.59 -27.14
C LEU A 80 -15.52 -2.52 -27.88
N LEU A 81 -15.90 -1.44 -27.18
CA LEU A 81 -16.67 -0.34 -27.78
C LEU A 81 -15.76 0.52 -28.69
N PRO A 82 -16.30 1.04 -29.81
CA PRO A 82 -15.59 1.97 -30.66
C PRO A 82 -15.09 3.21 -29.88
N GLY A 83 -13.83 3.58 -30.07
CA GLY A 83 -13.19 4.70 -29.36
C GLY A 83 -12.53 4.36 -28.03
N LEU A 84 -12.96 3.29 -27.32
CA LEU A 84 -12.34 2.86 -26.07
C LEU A 84 -11.26 1.78 -26.25
N GLY A 85 -11.12 1.21 -27.44
CA GLY A 85 -10.14 0.17 -27.76
C GLY A 85 -8.67 0.58 -27.54
N HIS A 86 -8.38 1.88 -27.60
CA HIS A 86 -7.03 2.42 -27.38
C HIS A 86 -6.63 2.46 -25.89
N PHE A 87 -7.60 2.39 -24.97
CA PHE A 87 -7.31 2.41 -23.54
C PHE A 87 -7.08 1.01 -23.00
N SER A 88 -6.10 0.88 -22.10
CA SER A 88 -5.87 -0.35 -21.35
C SER A 88 -7.08 -0.68 -20.46
N PRO A 89 -7.51 -1.95 -20.33
CA PRO A 89 -8.53 -2.35 -19.36
C PRO A 89 -8.21 -1.92 -17.93
N LEU A 90 -6.93 -1.82 -17.59
CA LEU A 90 -6.46 -1.39 -16.27
C LEU A 90 -6.90 0.05 -15.97
N ILE A 91 -6.81 0.93 -16.97
CA ILE A 91 -7.21 2.35 -16.88
C ILE A 91 -8.72 2.46 -16.76
N ILE A 92 -9.47 1.74 -17.58
CA ILE A 92 -10.92 1.75 -17.52
C ILE A 92 -11.41 1.24 -16.16
N ALA A 93 -10.77 0.21 -15.62
CA ALA A 93 -11.14 -0.38 -14.33
C ALA A 93 -10.98 0.60 -13.14
N ILE A 94 -9.90 1.38 -13.11
CA ILE A 94 -9.74 2.37 -12.03
C ILE A 94 -10.77 3.50 -12.15
N ILE A 95 -11.09 3.95 -13.38
CA ILE A 95 -12.15 4.95 -13.60
C ILE A 95 -13.48 4.42 -13.09
N LEU A 96 -13.86 3.22 -13.49
CA LEU A 96 -15.10 2.58 -13.03
C LEU A 96 -15.14 2.47 -11.50
N GLY A 97 -14.03 2.09 -10.87
CA GLY A 97 -13.92 2.03 -9.42
C GLY A 97 -14.10 3.39 -8.75
N VAL A 98 -13.43 4.43 -9.26
CA VAL A 98 -13.57 5.83 -8.74
C VAL A 98 -15.00 6.33 -8.90
N LEU A 99 -15.59 6.15 -10.08
CA LEU A 99 -16.97 6.56 -10.34
C LEU A 99 -17.94 5.80 -9.43
N PHE A 100 -17.81 4.50 -9.31
CA PHE A 100 -18.67 3.68 -8.44
C PHE A 100 -18.60 4.17 -6.99
N HIS A 101 -17.39 4.38 -6.45
CA HIS A 101 -17.22 4.83 -5.06
C HIS A 101 -17.82 6.22 -4.81
N ASN A 102 -17.56 7.17 -5.70
CA ASN A 102 -17.96 8.57 -5.48
C ASN A 102 -19.45 8.86 -5.83
N LEU A 103 -20.09 8.04 -6.67
CA LEU A 103 -21.50 8.18 -7.05
C LEU A 103 -22.42 7.31 -6.17
N ILE A 104 -22.03 6.05 -5.93
CA ILE A 104 -22.88 5.04 -5.26
C ILE A 104 -22.39 4.77 -3.84
N GLY A 105 -21.07 4.83 -3.63
CA GLY A 105 -20.43 4.42 -2.38
C GLY A 105 -19.99 2.96 -2.43
N SER A 106 -18.90 2.63 -1.73
CA SER A 106 -18.43 1.24 -1.59
C SER A 106 -19.17 0.57 -0.43
N PRO A 107 -19.89 -0.55 -0.66
CA PRO A 107 -20.61 -1.25 0.41
C PRO A 107 -19.67 -1.70 1.53
N ALA A 108 -20.04 -1.47 2.78
CA ALA A 108 -19.22 -1.85 3.95
C ALA A 108 -18.89 -3.35 3.96
N ALA A 109 -19.83 -4.21 3.53
CA ALA A 109 -19.63 -5.64 3.39
C ALA A 109 -18.57 -6.03 2.34
N ALA A 110 -18.32 -5.17 1.34
CA ALA A 110 -17.32 -5.40 0.30
C ALA A 110 -15.91 -4.94 0.70
N MET A 111 -15.76 -4.03 1.67
CA MET A 111 -14.47 -3.44 2.06
C MET A 111 -13.38 -4.45 2.41
N PRO A 112 -13.63 -5.55 3.17
CA PRO A 112 -12.59 -6.55 3.44
C PRO A 112 -12.06 -7.21 2.17
N GLY A 113 -12.94 -7.53 1.20
CA GLY A 113 -12.57 -8.14 -0.07
C GLY A 113 -11.87 -7.16 -1.00
N ILE A 114 -12.31 -5.90 -1.07
CA ILE A 114 -11.61 -4.82 -1.80
C ILE A 114 -10.19 -4.66 -1.26
N GLY A 115 -10.02 -4.59 0.08
CA GLY A 115 -8.71 -4.50 0.72
C GLY A 115 -7.83 -5.73 0.49
N PHE A 116 -8.40 -6.93 0.38
CA PHE A 116 -7.67 -8.14 0.00
C PHE A 116 -7.19 -8.08 -1.45
N THR A 117 -8.06 -7.67 -2.37
CA THR A 117 -7.72 -7.50 -3.80
C THR A 117 -6.60 -6.48 -3.97
N LEU A 118 -6.72 -5.32 -3.33
CA LEU A 118 -5.73 -4.25 -3.40
C LEU A 118 -4.36 -4.64 -2.83
N ARG A 119 -4.29 -5.55 -1.86
CA ARG A 119 -3.02 -5.95 -1.23
C ARG A 119 -2.49 -7.28 -1.73
N SER A 120 -3.32 -8.31 -1.71
CA SER A 120 -2.86 -9.69 -1.98
C SER A 120 -2.90 -10.02 -3.47
N LEU A 121 -4.00 -9.70 -4.17
CA LEU A 121 -4.09 -9.99 -5.60
C LEU A 121 -3.17 -9.07 -6.42
N LEU A 122 -3.01 -7.79 -6.02
CA LEU A 122 -2.02 -6.90 -6.62
C LEU A 122 -0.61 -7.49 -6.52
N ARG A 123 -0.20 -7.93 -5.32
CA ARG A 123 1.13 -8.52 -5.12
C ARG A 123 1.31 -9.79 -5.96
N ALA A 124 0.30 -10.65 -6.01
CA ALA A 124 0.32 -11.85 -6.84
C ALA A 124 0.45 -11.49 -8.34
N GLY A 125 -0.33 -10.53 -8.82
CA GLY A 125 -0.23 -10.03 -10.20
C GLY A 125 1.16 -9.47 -10.54
N VAL A 126 1.76 -8.69 -9.61
CA VAL A 126 3.12 -8.16 -9.78
C VAL A 126 4.16 -9.28 -9.79
N VAL A 127 4.05 -10.27 -8.91
CA VAL A 127 4.96 -11.45 -8.90
C VAL A 127 4.86 -12.20 -10.23
N LEU A 128 3.64 -12.51 -10.69
CA LEU A 128 3.43 -13.19 -11.97
C LEU A 128 3.91 -12.39 -13.19
N LEU A 129 3.91 -11.06 -13.11
CA LEU A 129 4.47 -10.20 -14.16
C LEU A 129 5.96 -10.48 -14.38
N GLY A 130 6.69 -10.97 -13.35
CA GLY A 130 8.07 -11.43 -13.48
C GLY A 130 8.28 -12.51 -14.54
N LEU A 131 7.27 -13.36 -14.78
CA LEU A 131 7.32 -14.37 -15.86
C LEU A 131 7.20 -13.78 -17.28
N GLN A 132 6.94 -12.49 -17.42
CA GLN A 132 6.88 -11.79 -18.71
C GLN A 132 8.13 -10.96 -18.97
N LEU A 133 9.06 -10.92 -18.03
CA LEU A 133 10.31 -10.17 -18.09
C LEU A 133 11.51 -11.11 -18.02
N THR A 134 12.63 -10.67 -18.56
CA THR A 134 13.89 -11.44 -18.55
C THR A 134 14.96 -10.75 -17.71
N LEU A 135 16.01 -11.48 -17.36
CA LEU A 135 17.19 -10.94 -16.70
C LEU A 135 17.84 -9.81 -17.53
N GLN A 136 17.78 -9.93 -18.86
CA GLN A 136 18.24 -8.86 -19.77
C GLN A 136 17.48 -7.55 -19.54
N ASN A 137 16.16 -7.59 -19.35
CA ASN A 137 15.39 -6.38 -19.03
C ASN A 137 15.82 -5.77 -17.70
N LEU A 138 16.15 -6.59 -16.70
CA LEU A 138 16.63 -6.13 -15.40
C LEU A 138 18.02 -5.47 -15.51
N VAL A 139 18.95 -6.12 -16.21
CA VAL A 139 20.31 -5.63 -16.41
C VAL A 139 20.32 -4.38 -17.32
N ALA A 140 19.40 -4.30 -18.29
CA ALA A 140 19.32 -3.18 -19.21
C ALA A 140 18.95 -1.84 -18.55
N VAL A 141 18.34 -1.84 -17.35
CA VAL A 141 18.17 -0.61 -16.55
C VAL A 141 19.54 -0.05 -16.15
N GLY A 142 20.48 -0.95 -15.84
CA GLY A 142 21.89 -0.62 -15.60
C GLY A 142 22.13 0.27 -14.37
N ALA A 143 23.41 0.60 -14.15
CA ALA A 143 23.80 1.46 -13.04
C ALA A 143 23.28 2.90 -13.20
N ALA A 144 23.24 3.41 -14.43
CA ALA A 144 22.72 4.74 -14.74
C ALA A 144 21.24 4.86 -14.38
N GLY A 145 20.40 3.89 -14.79
CA GLY A 145 18.99 3.87 -14.46
C GLY A 145 18.75 3.74 -12.94
N LEU A 146 19.51 2.90 -12.23
CA LEU A 146 19.46 2.82 -10.79
C LEU A 146 19.89 4.13 -10.11
N GLY A 147 20.91 4.81 -10.65
CA GLY A 147 21.33 6.13 -10.19
C GLY A 147 20.23 7.17 -10.35
N VAL A 148 19.57 7.20 -11.50
CA VAL A 148 18.40 8.08 -11.78
C VAL A 148 17.29 7.82 -10.76
N ILE A 149 16.97 6.55 -10.48
CA ILE A 149 15.93 6.18 -9.53
C ILE A 149 16.30 6.65 -8.11
N ALA A 150 17.52 6.37 -7.65
CA ALA A 150 17.99 6.76 -6.33
C ALA A 150 18.04 8.29 -6.16
N ALA A 151 18.58 9.00 -7.14
CA ALA A 151 18.64 10.46 -7.13
C ALA A 151 17.23 11.07 -7.12
N THR A 152 16.33 10.59 -7.97
CA THR A 152 14.92 11.01 -7.99
C THR A 152 14.25 10.83 -6.63
N LEU A 153 14.45 9.67 -5.99
CA LEU A 153 13.91 9.38 -4.66
C LEU A 153 14.44 10.38 -3.62
N CYS A 154 15.75 10.55 -3.55
CA CYS A 154 16.38 11.44 -2.56
C CYS A 154 15.96 12.90 -2.75
N ILE A 155 16.03 13.40 -3.98
CA ILE A 155 15.64 14.79 -4.29
C ILE A 155 14.16 15.01 -3.98
N THR A 156 13.28 14.11 -4.43
CA THR A 156 11.83 14.22 -4.18
C THR A 156 11.52 14.20 -2.69
N PHE A 157 12.11 13.27 -1.95
CA PHE A 157 11.87 13.15 -0.51
C PHE A 157 12.28 14.42 0.24
N VAL A 158 13.50 14.91 -0.01
CA VAL A 158 14.03 16.11 0.66
C VAL A 158 13.24 17.34 0.23
N ALA A 159 13.05 17.56 -1.07
CA ALA A 159 12.34 18.72 -1.60
C ALA A 159 10.89 18.79 -1.09
N THR A 160 10.18 17.66 -1.04
CA THR A 160 8.81 17.62 -0.51
C THR A 160 8.77 17.98 0.98
N LYS A 161 9.75 17.52 1.78
CA LYS A 161 9.82 17.89 3.19
C LYS A 161 10.13 19.36 3.40
N LEU A 162 11.04 19.93 2.61
CA LEU A 162 11.37 21.36 2.67
C LEU A 162 10.16 22.22 2.30
N LEU A 163 9.49 21.84 1.19
CA LEU A 163 8.28 22.52 0.74
C LEU A 163 7.13 22.38 1.74
N GLY A 164 6.99 21.23 2.39
CA GLY A 164 6.01 21.02 3.45
C GLY A 164 6.20 21.99 4.62
N ARG A 165 7.45 22.24 5.01
CA ARG A 165 7.78 23.26 6.03
C ARG A 165 7.42 24.67 5.55
N ALA A 166 7.75 25.00 4.31
CA ALA A 166 7.46 26.33 3.74
C ALA A 166 5.95 26.60 3.62
N LEU A 167 5.15 25.56 3.30
CA LEU A 167 3.68 25.66 3.23
C LEU A 167 2.98 25.57 4.60
N GLY A 168 3.73 25.37 5.70
CA GLY A 168 3.16 25.19 7.03
C GLY A 168 2.34 23.91 7.18
N VAL A 169 2.67 22.85 6.43
CA VAL A 169 2.06 21.53 6.58
C VAL A 169 2.69 20.81 7.75
N GLU A 170 1.88 20.13 8.55
CA GLU A 170 2.36 19.36 9.70
C GLU A 170 3.48 18.38 9.29
N HIS A 171 4.56 18.36 10.09
CA HIS A 171 5.77 17.60 9.74
C HIS A 171 5.51 16.12 9.46
N ARG A 172 4.62 15.48 10.24
CA ARG A 172 4.28 14.05 10.07
C ARG A 172 3.56 13.82 8.74
N LEU A 173 2.55 14.61 8.44
CA LEU A 173 1.83 14.54 7.16
C LEU A 173 2.75 14.82 5.97
N ALA A 174 3.62 15.86 6.07
CA ALA A 174 4.57 16.18 5.01
C ALA A 174 5.59 15.04 4.79
N GLU A 175 6.05 14.36 5.84
CA GLU A 175 6.95 13.21 5.74
C GLU A 175 6.26 11.99 5.10
N LEU A 176 4.99 11.74 5.43
CA LEU A 176 4.19 10.67 4.81
C LEU A 176 3.95 10.94 3.32
N ILE A 177 3.60 12.17 2.93
CA ILE A 177 3.45 12.57 1.51
C ILE A 177 4.79 12.44 0.79
N ALA A 178 5.90 12.88 1.42
CA ALA A 178 7.24 12.76 0.84
C ALA A 178 7.62 11.30 0.58
N ALA A 179 7.43 10.41 1.55
CA ALA A 179 7.74 8.99 1.41
C ALA A 179 6.85 8.31 0.36
N GLY A 180 5.54 8.61 0.37
CA GLY A 180 4.60 8.08 -0.60
C GLY A 180 4.95 8.49 -2.03
N THR A 181 5.25 9.77 -2.26
CA THR A 181 5.63 10.29 -3.58
C THR A 181 7.02 9.80 -3.99
N ALA A 182 7.98 9.77 -3.07
CA ALA A 182 9.35 9.38 -3.38
C ALA A 182 9.52 7.88 -3.61
N VAL A 183 8.68 6.97 -3.12
CA VAL A 183 8.90 5.51 -3.23
C VAL A 183 7.77 4.80 -4.00
N CYS A 184 6.70 4.39 -3.34
CA CYS A 184 5.70 3.51 -3.94
C CYS A 184 4.26 3.76 -3.45
N GLY A 185 3.92 4.99 -3.16
CA GLY A 185 2.57 5.36 -2.77
C GLY A 185 2.16 4.83 -1.40
N ALA A 186 1.01 4.18 -1.34
CA ALA A 186 0.40 3.73 -0.09
C ALA A 186 1.29 2.80 0.75
N SER A 187 2.02 1.89 0.11
CA SER A 187 2.92 0.98 0.84
C SER A 187 4.05 1.71 1.56
N ALA A 188 4.60 2.75 0.93
CA ALA A 188 5.65 3.59 1.53
C ALA A 188 5.08 4.42 2.69
N ILE A 189 3.88 4.97 2.56
CA ILE A 189 3.22 5.72 3.62
C ILE A 189 3.01 4.84 4.86
N ILE A 190 2.44 3.65 4.69
CA ILE A 190 2.18 2.71 5.79
C ILE A 190 3.50 2.28 6.47
N ALA A 191 4.53 1.95 5.68
CA ALA A 191 5.82 1.55 6.22
C ALA A 191 6.51 2.72 6.95
N THR A 192 6.50 3.92 6.37
CA THR A 192 7.08 5.12 6.98
C THR A 192 6.33 5.51 8.24
N ASN A 193 5.01 5.31 8.30
CA ASN A 193 4.21 5.65 9.48
C ASN A 193 4.56 4.79 10.71
N THR A 194 5.19 3.63 10.55
CA THR A 194 5.74 2.88 11.70
C THR A 194 6.85 3.65 12.43
N VAL A 195 7.42 4.65 11.75
CA VAL A 195 8.56 5.47 12.19
C VAL A 195 8.13 6.92 12.44
N THR A 196 7.25 7.48 11.61
CA THR A 196 6.80 8.88 11.68
C THR A 196 5.70 9.07 12.72
N GLU A 197 4.92 8.03 13.04
CA GLU A 197 3.82 8.04 14.03
C GLU A 197 2.78 9.16 13.75
N GLY A 198 2.45 9.38 12.48
CA GLY A 198 1.34 10.23 12.07
C GLY A 198 -0.01 9.62 12.44
N SER A 199 -1.02 10.45 12.56
CA SER A 199 -2.40 10.00 12.85
C SER A 199 -2.96 9.13 11.74
N ASP A 200 -3.99 8.33 12.04
CA ASP A 200 -4.70 7.54 11.01
C ASP A 200 -5.29 8.42 9.91
N GLU A 201 -5.66 9.67 10.27
CA GLU A 201 -6.14 10.67 9.32
C GLU A 201 -5.03 11.18 8.40
N ASP A 202 -3.80 11.37 8.92
CA ASP A 202 -2.64 11.76 8.11
C ASP A 202 -2.29 10.66 7.11
N VAL A 203 -2.30 9.40 7.57
CA VAL A 203 -2.10 8.23 6.71
C VAL A 203 -3.16 8.18 5.62
N ALA A 204 -4.45 8.31 5.98
CA ALA A 204 -5.55 8.27 5.03
C ALA A 204 -5.47 9.39 3.99
N TYR A 205 -5.11 10.62 4.43
CA TYR A 205 -4.94 11.76 3.53
C TYR A 205 -3.75 11.57 2.58
N ALA A 206 -2.59 11.16 3.11
CA ALA A 206 -1.40 10.91 2.30
C ALA A 206 -1.65 9.81 1.26
N VAL A 207 -2.32 8.70 1.64
CA VAL A 207 -2.70 7.62 0.72
C VAL A 207 -3.66 8.14 -0.36
N ALA A 208 -4.69 8.90 -0.01
CA ALA A 208 -5.62 9.46 -0.99
C ALA A 208 -4.90 10.39 -1.98
N SER A 209 -4.02 11.27 -1.50
CA SER A 209 -3.30 12.20 -2.35
C SER A 209 -2.37 11.50 -3.35
N VAL A 210 -1.54 10.53 -2.91
CA VAL A 210 -0.66 9.80 -3.82
C VAL A 210 -1.43 8.93 -4.83
N THR A 211 -2.59 8.41 -4.43
CA THR A 211 -3.45 7.65 -5.34
C THR A 211 -4.02 8.56 -6.44
N ILE A 212 -4.49 9.74 -6.10
CA ILE A 212 -5.07 10.68 -7.07
C ILE A 212 -4.02 11.22 -8.03
N PHE A 213 -2.89 11.73 -7.52
CA PHE A 213 -1.83 12.24 -8.39
C PHE A 213 -1.15 11.13 -9.19
N GLY A 214 -1.03 9.91 -8.64
CA GLY A 214 -0.58 8.75 -9.37
C GLY A 214 -1.55 8.32 -10.47
N THR A 215 -2.84 8.43 -10.23
CA THR A 215 -3.88 8.17 -11.24
C THR A 215 -3.84 9.26 -12.33
N ALA A 216 -3.71 10.53 -11.97
CA ALA A 216 -3.51 11.60 -12.93
C ALA A 216 -2.27 11.36 -13.81
N ALA A 217 -1.14 11.01 -13.20
CA ALA A 217 0.08 10.65 -13.93
C ALA A 217 -0.13 9.46 -14.88
N MET A 218 -0.84 8.42 -14.44
CA MET A 218 -1.15 7.25 -15.25
C MET A 218 -1.90 7.59 -16.54
N PHE A 219 -2.78 8.61 -16.51
CA PHE A 219 -3.50 9.08 -17.70
C PHE A 219 -2.69 10.04 -18.55
N LEU A 220 -1.98 10.96 -17.92
CA LEU A 220 -1.28 12.04 -18.62
C LEU A 220 0.00 11.57 -19.30
N TYR A 221 0.77 10.69 -18.65
CA TYR A 221 2.09 10.31 -19.14
C TYR A 221 2.08 9.59 -20.49
N PRO A 222 1.15 8.66 -20.79
CA PRO A 222 1.12 8.01 -22.11
C PRO A 222 0.88 8.95 -23.28
N LEU A 223 0.39 10.17 -23.02
CA LEU A 223 0.16 11.20 -24.05
C LEU A 223 1.42 12.04 -24.37
N LEU A 224 2.45 11.94 -23.55
CA LEU A 224 3.60 12.84 -23.58
C LEU A 224 4.85 12.32 -24.35
N PRO A 225 5.05 10.99 -24.62
CA PRO A 225 6.29 10.51 -25.23
C PRO A 225 6.62 11.16 -26.56
N ALA A 226 5.61 11.36 -27.41
CA ALA A 226 5.78 12.01 -28.72
C ALA A 226 6.21 13.48 -28.57
N VAL A 227 5.60 14.21 -27.64
CA VAL A 227 5.90 15.64 -27.40
C VAL A 227 7.27 15.81 -26.75
N LEU A 228 7.62 14.89 -25.85
CA LEU A 228 8.89 14.94 -25.10
C LEU A 228 10.05 14.25 -25.84
N HIS A 229 9.78 13.65 -27.01
CA HIS A 229 10.76 12.88 -27.79
C HIS A 229 11.45 11.78 -26.96
N LEU A 230 10.67 11.01 -26.19
CA LEU A 230 11.16 9.93 -25.37
C LEU A 230 11.14 8.60 -26.12
N SER A 231 12.25 7.86 -26.05
CA SER A 231 12.27 6.47 -26.49
C SER A 231 11.36 5.61 -25.59
N PRO A 232 10.90 4.43 -26.06
CA PRO A 232 10.13 3.52 -25.19
C PRO A 232 10.84 3.15 -23.89
N ARG A 233 12.18 3.04 -23.93
CA ARG A 233 13.03 2.79 -22.76
C ARG A 233 12.97 3.97 -21.78
N ASP A 234 13.22 5.17 -22.26
CA ASP A 234 13.28 6.38 -21.43
C ASP A 234 11.92 6.71 -20.84
N PHE A 235 10.86 6.54 -21.64
CA PHE A 235 9.50 6.67 -21.14
C PHE A 235 9.19 5.67 -20.03
N GLY A 236 9.57 4.39 -20.20
CA GLY A 236 9.41 3.37 -19.17
C GLY A 236 10.16 3.75 -17.90
N LEU A 237 11.44 4.14 -18.02
CA LEU A 237 12.26 4.54 -16.89
C LEU A 237 11.68 5.76 -16.17
N TRP A 238 11.24 6.79 -16.91
CA TRP A 238 10.58 7.97 -16.37
C TRP A 238 9.28 7.63 -15.64
N ALA A 239 8.40 6.85 -16.27
CA ALA A 239 7.14 6.41 -15.66
C ALA A 239 7.36 5.60 -14.37
N GLY A 240 8.32 4.66 -14.39
CA GLY A 240 8.70 3.86 -13.22
C GLY A 240 9.32 4.70 -12.09
N ALA A 241 10.13 5.70 -12.47
CA ALA A 241 10.78 6.60 -11.51
C ALA A 241 9.84 7.67 -10.92
N SER A 242 8.69 7.97 -11.53
CA SER A 242 7.82 9.07 -11.10
C SER A 242 6.40 8.68 -10.71
N ILE A 243 5.71 7.79 -11.41
CA ILE A 243 4.35 7.36 -11.05
C ILE A 243 4.35 6.65 -9.67
N HIS A 244 3.32 6.85 -8.87
CA HIS A 244 3.30 6.47 -7.46
C HIS A 244 3.17 4.96 -7.24
N GLU A 245 2.21 4.28 -7.84
CA GLU A 245 1.89 2.88 -7.58
C GLU A 245 2.36 1.95 -8.70
N VAL A 246 2.74 0.70 -8.33
CA VAL A 246 3.21 -0.30 -9.31
C VAL A 246 2.16 -0.57 -10.39
N ALA A 247 0.89 -0.73 -10.00
CA ALA A 247 -0.19 -0.99 -10.94
C ALA A 247 -0.41 0.17 -11.92
N GLN A 248 -0.29 1.42 -11.45
CA GLN A 248 -0.39 2.62 -12.29
C GLN A 248 0.77 2.70 -13.29
N VAL A 249 2.01 2.36 -12.87
CA VAL A 249 3.16 2.27 -13.77
C VAL A 249 2.93 1.24 -14.86
N VAL A 250 2.49 0.04 -14.49
CA VAL A 250 2.18 -1.02 -15.46
C VAL A 250 1.12 -0.55 -16.45
N ALA A 251 0.03 0.05 -15.94
CA ALA A 251 -1.05 0.54 -16.78
C ALA A 251 -0.58 1.62 -17.78
N ALA A 252 0.26 2.56 -17.33
CA ALA A 252 0.78 3.63 -18.17
C ALA A 252 1.85 3.14 -19.15
N SER A 253 2.83 2.38 -18.66
CA SER A 253 4.02 2.02 -19.46
C SER A 253 3.69 1.03 -20.57
N PHE A 254 2.85 0.02 -20.30
CA PHE A 254 2.46 -0.96 -21.33
C PHE A 254 1.57 -0.37 -22.43
N GLN A 255 0.96 0.79 -22.24
CA GLN A 255 0.30 1.50 -23.34
C GLN A 255 1.28 1.99 -24.40
N ALA A 256 2.51 2.36 -24.01
CA ALA A 256 3.57 2.74 -24.94
C ALA A 256 4.36 1.53 -25.48
N GLY A 257 3.90 0.32 -25.22
CA GLY A 257 4.45 -0.93 -25.74
C GLY A 257 5.18 -1.78 -24.71
N GLN A 258 5.56 -2.98 -25.14
CA GLN A 258 6.14 -4.02 -24.27
C GLN A 258 7.49 -3.58 -23.67
N GLN A 259 8.32 -2.90 -24.45
CA GLN A 259 9.62 -2.41 -23.98
C GLN A 259 9.45 -1.37 -22.87
N ALA A 260 8.60 -0.36 -23.08
CA ALA A 260 8.31 0.66 -22.08
C ALA A 260 7.71 0.02 -20.80
N GLY A 261 6.81 -0.95 -20.94
CA GLY A 261 6.24 -1.70 -19.84
C GLY A 261 7.27 -2.46 -19.01
N ALA A 262 8.21 -3.12 -19.68
CA ALA A 262 9.30 -3.85 -19.03
C ALA A 262 10.19 -2.89 -18.21
N PHE A 263 10.70 -1.82 -18.83
CA PHE A 263 11.56 -0.84 -18.16
C PHE A 263 10.83 -0.14 -17.00
N GLY A 264 9.58 0.28 -17.22
CA GLY A 264 8.78 0.94 -16.19
C GLY A 264 8.54 0.05 -14.98
N THR A 265 8.22 -1.22 -15.21
CA THR A 265 8.01 -2.18 -14.11
C THR A 265 9.28 -2.44 -13.31
N VAL A 266 10.40 -2.70 -13.99
CA VAL A 266 11.69 -2.93 -13.34
C VAL A 266 12.14 -1.69 -12.55
N ALA A 267 12.07 -0.51 -13.15
CA ALA A 267 12.42 0.75 -12.51
C ALA A 267 11.57 0.99 -11.25
N LYS A 268 10.24 0.76 -11.35
CA LYS A 268 9.36 0.91 -10.20
C LYS A 268 9.66 -0.08 -9.09
N LEU A 269 9.97 -1.32 -9.39
CA LEU A 269 10.28 -2.33 -8.37
C LEU A 269 11.65 -2.10 -7.74
N ALA A 270 12.64 -1.60 -8.49
CA ALA A 270 13.90 -1.12 -7.93
C ALA A 270 13.66 0.02 -6.91
N ARG A 271 12.77 0.97 -7.25
CA ARG A 271 12.38 2.06 -6.34
C ARG A 271 11.65 1.53 -5.08
N VAL A 272 10.78 0.52 -5.22
CA VAL A 272 10.12 -0.16 -4.07
C VAL A 272 11.14 -0.82 -3.16
N ALA A 273 12.18 -1.44 -3.71
CA ALA A 273 13.25 -2.05 -2.91
C ALA A 273 13.99 -1.02 -2.04
N MET A 274 14.08 0.25 -2.49
CA MET A 274 14.68 1.34 -1.72
C MET A 274 13.84 1.81 -0.52
N LEU A 275 12.62 1.26 -0.33
CA LEU A 275 11.81 1.53 0.85
C LEU A 275 12.49 1.09 2.14
N ALA A 276 13.13 -0.08 2.13
CA ALA A 276 13.80 -0.62 3.31
C ALA A 276 14.93 0.29 3.83
N PRO A 277 15.90 0.72 3.00
CA PRO A 277 16.93 1.66 3.45
C PRO A 277 16.34 3.03 3.85
N LEU A 278 15.30 3.54 3.16
CA LEU A 278 14.67 4.80 3.55
C LEU A 278 14.06 4.72 4.96
N VAL A 279 13.26 3.68 5.24
CA VAL A 279 12.62 3.52 6.55
C VAL A 279 13.68 3.29 7.64
N LEU A 280 14.76 2.55 7.34
CA LEU A 280 15.87 2.38 8.26
C LEU A 280 16.56 3.71 8.59
N LEU A 281 16.87 4.53 7.59
CA LEU A 281 17.46 5.86 7.80
C LEU A 281 16.55 6.78 8.64
N LEU A 282 15.23 6.70 8.44
CA LEU A 282 14.27 7.43 9.26
C LEU A 282 14.22 6.90 10.70
N ALA A 283 14.37 5.59 10.89
CA ALA A 283 14.39 4.95 12.22
C ALA A 283 15.63 5.29 13.04
N LEU A 284 16.75 5.63 12.39
CA LEU A 284 18.00 6.02 13.06
C LEU A 284 17.98 7.45 13.62
N ARG A 285 16.95 8.25 13.34
CA ARG A 285 16.83 9.61 13.89
C ARG A 285 16.62 9.57 15.40
N PRO A 286 17.26 10.49 16.17
CA PRO A 286 16.99 10.63 17.59
C PRO A 286 15.50 10.91 17.84
N ARG A 287 14.87 10.16 18.73
CA ARG A 287 13.46 10.31 19.11
C ARG A 287 13.35 10.58 20.59
N PRO A 288 12.39 11.42 21.02
CA PRO A 288 11.97 11.42 22.42
C PRO A 288 11.45 10.00 22.74
N ALA A 289 11.87 9.46 23.88
CA ALA A 289 11.49 8.12 24.33
C ALA A 289 10.01 8.08 24.71
N THR A 290 9.13 7.92 23.74
CA THR A 290 7.74 7.53 23.96
C THR A 290 7.66 6.01 23.82
N GLN A 291 7.31 5.34 24.92
CA GLN A 291 7.11 3.90 25.00
C GLN A 291 5.90 3.52 24.12
N GLY A 292 6.16 3.01 22.95
CA GLY A 292 5.15 2.38 22.08
C GLY A 292 5.72 1.12 21.45
N ASP A 293 4.90 0.06 21.39
CA ASP A 293 5.24 -1.20 20.72
C ASP A 293 5.74 -0.92 19.30
N ARG A 294 6.99 -1.28 19.00
CA ARG A 294 7.59 -1.15 17.67
C ARG A 294 6.79 -2.03 16.69
N LYS A 295 5.94 -1.43 15.90
CA LYS A 295 5.28 -2.14 14.78
C LYS A 295 6.38 -2.69 13.86
N LYS A 296 6.39 -4.01 13.63
CA LYS A 296 7.38 -4.68 12.79
C LYS A 296 7.34 -4.10 11.37
N MET A 297 8.51 -3.66 10.89
CA MET A 297 8.68 -3.19 9.51
C MET A 297 8.28 -4.30 8.54
N GLN A 298 7.36 -4.02 7.62
CA GLN A 298 6.93 -4.98 6.62
C GLN A 298 7.88 -4.92 5.42
N PHE A 299 8.75 -5.93 5.30
CA PHE A 299 9.60 -6.10 4.12
C PHE A 299 8.74 -6.45 2.89
N PRO A 300 8.98 -5.84 1.72
CA PRO A 300 8.19 -6.08 0.51
C PRO A 300 8.56 -7.41 -0.18
N TRP A 301 8.22 -8.55 0.43
CA TRP A 301 8.56 -9.91 -0.05
C TRP A 301 8.12 -10.19 -1.49
N PHE A 302 7.08 -9.52 -1.99
CA PHE A 302 6.64 -9.67 -3.36
C PHE A 302 7.68 -9.22 -4.39
N VAL A 303 8.59 -8.29 -4.02
CA VAL A 303 9.71 -7.88 -4.89
C VAL A 303 10.69 -9.04 -5.08
N LEU A 304 11.00 -9.80 -4.03
CA LEU A 304 11.84 -11.00 -4.15
C LEU A 304 11.15 -12.06 -5.01
N GLY A 305 9.83 -12.26 -4.82
CA GLY A 305 9.04 -13.16 -5.65
C GLY A 305 9.05 -12.75 -7.14
N PHE A 306 8.95 -11.46 -7.42
CA PHE A 306 9.04 -10.92 -8.78
C PHE A 306 10.42 -11.21 -9.41
N VAL A 307 11.52 -10.90 -8.69
CA VAL A 307 12.87 -11.18 -9.17
C VAL A 307 13.09 -12.68 -9.38
N ALA A 308 12.62 -13.52 -8.45
CA ALA A 308 12.71 -14.99 -8.59
C ALA A 308 12.00 -15.48 -9.86
N LEU A 309 10.82 -14.94 -10.20
CA LEU A 309 10.11 -15.31 -11.42
C LEU A 309 10.75 -14.75 -12.69
N ILE A 310 11.45 -13.61 -12.64
CA ILE A 310 12.31 -13.16 -13.74
C ILE A 310 13.44 -14.16 -13.99
N LEU A 311 14.09 -14.64 -12.93
CA LEU A 311 15.15 -15.67 -13.05
C LEU A 311 14.59 -16.96 -13.62
N VAL A 312 13.45 -17.44 -13.13
CA VAL A 312 12.77 -18.62 -13.70
C VAL A 312 12.52 -18.44 -15.20
N ASN A 313 11.93 -17.31 -15.61
CA ASN A 313 11.65 -17.05 -17.04
C ASN A 313 12.92 -16.87 -17.89
N SER A 314 14.06 -16.55 -17.26
CA SER A 314 15.33 -16.35 -17.96
C SER A 314 16.11 -17.66 -18.18
N PHE A 315 15.94 -18.64 -17.28
CA PHE A 315 16.70 -19.89 -17.30
C PHE A 315 15.83 -21.12 -17.64
N VAL A 316 14.50 -21.00 -17.52
CA VAL A 316 13.56 -22.09 -17.80
C VAL A 316 12.72 -21.69 -18.99
N ASP A 317 12.69 -22.53 -20.01
CA ASP A 317 11.80 -22.30 -21.17
C ASP A 317 10.36 -22.66 -20.78
N ILE A 318 9.53 -21.64 -20.58
CA ILE A 318 8.14 -21.82 -20.19
C ILE A 318 7.33 -22.19 -21.43
N PRO A 319 6.62 -23.35 -21.45
CA PRO A 319 5.81 -23.78 -22.58
C PRO A 319 4.76 -22.73 -22.99
N GLN A 320 4.52 -22.56 -24.30
CA GLN A 320 3.55 -21.58 -24.82
C GLN A 320 2.15 -21.72 -24.19
N PRO A 321 1.57 -22.93 -24.01
CA PRO A 321 0.27 -23.06 -23.37
C PRO A 321 0.22 -22.46 -21.95
N ALA A 322 1.32 -22.54 -21.18
CA ALA A 322 1.39 -21.93 -19.87
C ALA A 322 1.47 -20.39 -19.97
N ARG A 323 2.23 -19.85 -20.90
CA ARG A 323 2.30 -18.40 -21.16
C ARG A 323 0.95 -17.83 -21.59
N ASP A 324 0.19 -18.55 -22.39
CA ASP A 324 -1.12 -18.14 -22.89
C ASP A 324 -2.19 -18.06 -21.78
N VAL A 325 -2.00 -18.78 -20.68
CA VAL A 325 -2.83 -18.69 -19.47
C VAL A 325 -2.29 -17.63 -18.50
N LEU A 326 -0.98 -17.60 -18.30
CA LEU A 326 -0.36 -16.73 -17.28
C LEU A 326 -0.43 -15.24 -17.64
N LYS A 327 -0.26 -14.87 -18.92
CA LYS A 327 -0.36 -13.46 -19.36
C LYS A 327 -1.75 -12.86 -19.08
N PRO A 328 -2.87 -13.44 -19.55
CA PRO A 328 -4.18 -12.90 -19.27
C PRO A 328 -4.56 -12.99 -17.79
N ALA A 329 -4.13 -14.03 -17.06
CA ALA A 329 -4.35 -14.13 -15.61
C ALA A 329 -3.66 -12.99 -14.86
N THR A 330 -2.41 -12.67 -15.22
CA THR A 330 -1.68 -11.53 -14.66
C THR A 330 -2.41 -10.22 -14.94
N ALA A 331 -2.79 -9.98 -16.19
CA ALA A 331 -3.53 -8.78 -16.59
C ALA A 331 -4.87 -8.67 -15.83
N TRP A 332 -5.58 -9.78 -15.66
CA TRP A 332 -6.83 -9.84 -14.91
C TRP A 332 -6.65 -9.45 -13.43
N LEU A 333 -5.66 -10.04 -12.76
CA LEU A 333 -5.36 -9.72 -11.36
C LEU A 333 -5.00 -8.24 -11.16
N LEU A 334 -4.22 -7.66 -12.08
CA LEU A 334 -3.86 -6.25 -12.05
C LEU A 334 -5.07 -5.34 -12.34
N THR A 335 -5.95 -5.75 -13.26
CA THR A 335 -7.19 -5.02 -13.56
C THR A 335 -8.13 -4.99 -12.36
N MET A 336 -8.32 -6.12 -11.68
CA MET A 336 -9.07 -6.20 -10.42
C MET A 336 -8.45 -5.31 -9.33
N ALA A 337 -7.12 -5.30 -9.23
CA ALA A 337 -6.41 -4.49 -8.25
C ALA A 337 -6.60 -2.99 -8.50
N LEU A 338 -6.61 -2.55 -9.78
CA LEU A 338 -6.88 -1.16 -10.12
C LEU A 338 -8.35 -0.78 -9.92
N ALA A 339 -9.30 -1.69 -10.19
CA ALA A 339 -10.69 -1.49 -9.80
C ALA A 339 -10.83 -1.30 -8.27
N ALA A 340 -10.14 -2.14 -7.48
CA ALA A 340 -10.11 -2.02 -6.02
C ALA A 340 -9.50 -0.70 -5.55
N MET A 341 -8.43 -0.23 -6.21
CA MET A 341 -7.81 1.07 -5.93
C MET A 341 -8.80 2.21 -6.19
N GLY A 342 -9.51 2.17 -7.32
CA GLY A 342 -10.58 3.13 -7.63
C GLY A 342 -11.68 3.16 -6.57
N LEU A 343 -12.14 1.97 -6.11
CA LEU A 343 -13.14 1.83 -5.05
C LEU A 343 -12.68 2.36 -3.68
N CYS A 344 -11.38 2.51 -3.45
CA CYS A 344 -10.83 3.12 -2.24
C CYS A 344 -10.53 4.62 -2.40
N THR A 345 -10.72 5.20 -3.59
CA THR A 345 -10.38 6.59 -3.88
C THR A 345 -11.58 7.51 -3.61
N ASP A 346 -11.55 8.19 -2.46
CA ASP A 346 -12.57 9.14 -2.02
C ASP A 346 -12.10 10.59 -2.29
N LEU A 347 -12.72 11.24 -3.28
CA LEU A 347 -12.39 12.61 -3.68
C LEU A 347 -12.82 13.65 -2.65
N ARG A 348 -13.80 13.35 -1.80
CA ARG A 348 -14.30 14.28 -0.78
C ARG A 348 -13.30 14.47 0.37
N ARG A 349 -12.57 13.42 0.73
CA ARG A 349 -11.57 13.46 1.81
C ARG A 349 -10.43 14.44 1.53
N LEU A 350 -10.09 14.69 0.26
CA LEU A 350 -9.05 15.67 -0.08
C LEU A 350 -9.46 17.11 0.23
N ARG A 351 -10.75 17.43 0.14
CA ARG A 351 -11.22 18.78 0.46
C ARG A 351 -11.27 19.07 1.96
N ALA A 352 -11.37 18.03 2.79
CA ALA A 352 -11.62 18.18 4.22
C ALA A 352 -10.46 18.78 5.02
N ARG A 353 -9.17 18.59 4.59
CA ARG A 353 -7.97 19.07 5.32
C ARG A 353 -7.37 20.38 4.76
N GLY A 354 -8.06 21.04 3.84
CA GLY A 354 -7.63 22.31 3.29
C GLY A 354 -6.65 22.20 2.11
N LEU A 355 -6.32 23.36 1.53
CA LEU A 355 -5.56 23.45 0.29
C LEU A 355 -4.05 23.25 0.46
N ARG A 356 -3.46 23.53 1.63
CA ARG A 356 -2.01 23.46 1.85
C ARG A 356 -1.42 22.05 1.68
N PRO A 357 -1.99 20.98 2.31
CA PRO A 357 -1.49 19.62 2.07
C PRO A 357 -1.74 19.13 0.65
N LEU A 358 -2.84 19.58 -0.01
CA LEU A 358 -3.10 19.25 -1.40
C LEU A 358 -2.09 19.91 -2.34
N ALA A 359 -1.77 21.18 -2.11
CA ALA A 359 -0.72 21.90 -2.84
C ALA A 359 0.64 21.23 -2.65
N LEU A 360 0.96 20.78 -1.42
CA LEU A 360 2.18 20.01 -1.17
C LEU A 360 2.22 18.73 -2.00
N ALA A 361 1.15 17.94 -2.02
CA ALA A 361 1.09 16.69 -2.77
C ALA A 361 1.16 16.92 -4.29
N ALA A 362 0.49 17.95 -4.82
CA ALA A 362 0.57 18.35 -6.21
C ALA A 362 1.98 18.78 -6.60
N SER A 363 2.63 19.61 -5.76
CA SER A 363 4.00 20.05 -5.98
C SER A 363 4.99 18.90 -5.88
N ALA A 364 4.80 17.97 -4.92
CA ALA A 364 5.62 16.76 -4.81
C ALA A 364 5.53 15.89 -6.06
N TRP A 365 4.30 15.73 -6.62
CA TRP A 365 4.11 15.05 -7.89
C TRP A 365 4.83 15.78 -9.05
N ALA A 366 4.72 17.10 -9.15
CA ALA A 366 5.43 17.87 -10.15
C ALA A 366 6.96 17.74 -9.98
N ILE A 367 7.47 17.80 -8.76
CA ILE A 367 8.90 17.64 -8.46
C ILE A 367 9.38 16.26 -8.91
N VAL A 368 8.69 15.17 -8.54
CA VAL A 368 9.14 13.83 -8.95
C VAL A 368 9.06 13.64 -10.45
N ALA A 369 8.04 14.19 -11.12
CA ALA A 369 7.87 14.13 -12.55
C ALA A 369 9.00 14.85 -13.30
N LEU A 370 9.25 16.10 -12.94
CA LEU A 370 10.26 16.93 -13.61
C LEU A 370 11.69 16.48 -13.29
N THR A 371 11.98 16.16 -12.03
CA THR A 371 13.31 15.68 -11.63
C THR A 371 13.66 14.37 -12.33
N SER A 372 12.74 13.39 -12.33
CA SER A 372 13.00 12.12 -13.01
C SER A 372 13.12 12.28 -14.52
N LEU A 373 12.31 13.15 -15.15
CA LEU A 373 12.42 13.44 -16.57
C LEU A 373 13.77 14.08 -16.93
N ALA A 374 14.18 15.06 -16.14
CA ALA A 374 15.47 15.73 -16.34
C ALA A 374 16.64 14.76 -16.20
N LEU A 375 16.61 13.91 -15.17
CA LEU A 375 17.65 12.90 -14.93
C LEU A 375 17.66 11.81 -16.03
N VAL A 376 16.50 11.35 -16.47
CA VAL A 376 16.40 10.41 -17.59
C VAL A 376 17.02 11.02 -18.84
N LYS A 377 16.63 12.24 -19.22
CA LYS A 377 17.20 12.90 -20.41
C LYS A 377 18.70 13.23 -20.31
N ALA A 378 19.24 13.39 -19.11
CA ALA A 378 20.64 13.71 -18.89
C ALA A 378 21.55 12.47 -18.89
N PHE A 379 21.03 11.30 -18.47
CA PHE A 379 21.85 10.12 -18.17
C PHE A 379 21.47 8.86 -18.95
N THR A 380 20.42 8.90 -19.75
CA THR A 380 20.00 7.79 -20.61
C THR A 380 19.82 8.21 -22.05
#